data_0c62bd6f4dfd9bc6023db172343b3c80
#
_entry.id   0c62bd6f4dfd9bc6023db172343b3c80
#
_cell.length_a   1.000
_cell.length_b   1.000
_cell.length_c   1.000
_cell.angle_alpha   90.00
_cell.angle_beta   90.00
_cell.angle_gamma   90.00
#
_symmetry.space_group_name_H-M   'P 1'
#
loop_
_entity.id
_entity.type
_entity.pdbx_description
1 polymer ?
#
loop_
_entity_poly.entity_id
_entity_poly.type
_entity_poly.pdbx_seq_one_letter_code
_entity_poly.pdbx_strand_id
1 'polypeptide(L)'
;MNFELNEQQLSIQKMARDFTEKKVAPKVLDRDETREYDVNLYKDLCDMGFIGLPYAKEYVGQGLGYMEYALAVEEISKVDPSLGVSFSVATSLYGGSLYFSEATDEQLKRFMPPVLRDGHLGSFGLTEPTAGSDVSGMLTFAQRDGEEYIINGSKCFITNGPLSDYFCVYALTDHELGPKSIATFVVERNTPGFTIGARHNTMGIRSA
;
A
#
# COMPACT_ATOMS: atom_id res chain seq x y z
N MET A 1 6.91 -16.44 27.98
CA MET A 1 6.58 -15.55 26.87
C MET A 1 6.12 -14.25 27.52
N ASN A 2 6.75 -13.11 27.25
CA ASN A 2 6.34 -11.80 27.79
C ASN A 2 5.52 -11.07 26.73
N PHE A 3 4.32 -10.64 27.06
CA PHE A 3 3.43 -9.87 26.19
C PHE A 3 3.41 -8.37 26.50
N GLU A 4 4.25 -7.93 27.45
CA GLU A 4 4.38 -6.51 27.76
C GLU A 4 5.12 -5.77 26.64
N LEU A 5 4.60 -4.60 26.29
CA LEU A 5 5.24 -3.73 25.32
C LEU A 5 6.48 -3.08 25.92
N ASN A 6 7.56 -2.98 25.15
CA ASN A 6 8.74 -2.23 25.53
C ASN A 6 8.51 -0.71 25.39
N GLU A 7 9.45 0.09 25.88
CA GLU A 7 9.35 1.57 25.88
C GLU A 7 9.21 2.15 24.46
N GLN A 8 9.90 1.58 23.46
CA GLN A 8 9.79 2.01 22.06
C GLN A 8 8.40 1.73 21.51
N GLN A 9 7.86 0.55 21.75
CA GLN A 9 6.51 0.15 21.33
C GLN A 9 5.43 1.04 21.96
N LEU A 10 5.55 1.30 23.27
CA LEU A 10 4.66 2.23 23.97
C LEU A 10 4.75 3.65 23.42
N SER A 11 5.95 4.11 23.05
CA SER A 11 6.14 5.43 22.45
C SER A 11 5.47 5.54 21.08
N ILE A 12 5.65 4.53 20.21
CA ILE A 12 5.01 4.50 18.88
C ILE A 12 3.49 4.44 19.02
N GLN A 13 2.97 3.57 19.89
CA GLN A 13 1.54 3.49 20.16
C GLN A 13 0.97 4.83 20.63
N LYS A 14 1.66 5.50 21.56
CA LYS A 14 1.23 6.82 22.05
C LYS A 14 1.26 7.87 20.95
N MET A 15 2.32 7.92 20.13
CA MET A 15 2.42 8.87 19.02
C MET A 15 1.27 8.67 18.02
N ALA A 16 0.97 7.42 17.65
CA ALA A 16 -0.13 7.09 16.75
C ALA A 16 -1.48 7.51 17.34
N ARG A 17 -1.73 7.24 18.64
CA ARG A 17 -2.93 7.67 19.35
C ARG A 17 -3.07 9.18 19.38
N ASP A 18 -2.03 9.91 19.79
CA ASP A 18 -2.04 11.36 19.88
C ASP A 18 -2.31 12.00 18.52
N PHE A 19 -1.72 11.49 17.44
CA PHE A 19 -2.00 11.92 16.06
C PHE A 19 -3.47 11.67 15.69
N THR A 20 -3.94 10.46 15.97
CA THR A 20 -5.29 10.03 15.60
C THR A 20 -6.35 10.87 16.31
N GLU A 21 -6.23 11.07 17.61
CA GLU A 21 -7.18 11.88 18.38
C GLU A 21 -7.19 13.36 17.95
N LYS A 22 -6.02 13.93 17.66
CA LYS A 22 -5.89 15.36 17.35
C LYS A 22 -6.18 15.72 15.90
N LYS A 23 -5.74 14.88 14.96
CA LYS A 23 -5.76 15.19 13.53
C LYS A 23 -6.85 14.42 12.76
N VAL A 24 -7.05 13.15 13.10
CA VAL A 24 -7.91 12.25 12.33
C VAL A 24 -9.36 12.31 12.80
N ALA A 25 -9.59 12.16 14.11
CA ALA A 25 -10.93 12.07 14.71
C ALA A 25 -11.87 13.24 14.38
N PRO A 26 -11.42 14.53 14.34
CA PRO A 26 -12.35 15.65 14.18
C PRO A 26 -13.20 15.62 12.91
N LYS A 27 -12.73 15.00 11.83
CA LYS A 27 -13.41 14.98 10.52
C LYS A 27 -13.67 13.57 9.98
N VAL A 28 -13.56 12.54 10.80
CA VAL A 28 -13.68 11.15 10.32
C VAL A 28 -15.08 10.86 9.76
N LEU A 29 -16.14 11.32 10.39
CA LEU A 29 -17.52 11.12 9.93
C LEU A 29 -17.78 11.86 8.61
N ASP A 30 -17.30 13.09 8.50
CA ASP A 30 -17.44 13.88 7.26
C ASP A 30 -16.74 13.17 6.09
N ARG A 31 -15.50 12.67 6.30
CA ARG A 31 -14.76 11.92 5.28
C ARG A 31 -15.46 10.62 4.88
N ASP A 32 -16.02 9.90 5.84
CA ASP A 32 -16.77 8.67 5.53
C ASP A 32 -18.05 8.98 4.75
N GLU A 33 -18.78 10.05 5.10
CA GLU A 33 -20.00 10.45 4.42
C GLU A 33 -19.73 10.96 3.00
N THR A 34 -18.76 11.87 2.84
CA THR A 34 -18.39 12.44 1.54
C THR A 34 -17.57 11.48 0.68
N ARG A 35 -16.97 10.44 1.29
CA ARG A 35 -16.03 9.51 0.66
C ARG A 35 -14.77 10.19 0.13
N GLU A 36 -14.42 11.33 0.67
CA GLU A 36 -13.21 12.04 0.30
C GLU A 36 -12.03 11.56 1.12
N TYR A 37 -10.94 11.23 0.43
CA TYR A 37 -9.69 10.87 1.07
C TYR A 37 -8.88 12.12 1.38
N ASP A 38 -8.42 12.24 2.61
CA ASP A 38 -7.56 13.37 3.01
C ASP A 38 -6.08 13.01 2.81
N VAL A 39 -5.53 13.41 1.67
CA VAL A 39 -4.13 13.16 1.31
C VAL A 39 -3.15 13.83 2.28
N ASN A 40 -3.57 14.90 3.00
CA ASN A 40 -2.70 15.56 3.97
C ASN A 40 -2.50 14.67 5.21
N LEU A 41 -3.51 13.92 5.64
CA LEU A 41 -3.35 12.96 6.74
C LEU A 41 -2.37 11.84 6.37
N TYR A 42 -2.41 11.36 5.12
CA TYR A 42 -1.42 10.38 4.65
C TYR A 42 -0.01 10.98 4.62
N LYS A 43 0.12 12.22 4.13
CA LYS A 43 1.39 12.93 4.16
C LYS A 43 1.92 13.15 5.58
N ASP A 44 1.06 13.50 6.53
CA ASP A 44 1.44 13.60 7.95
C ASP A 44 2.01 12.25 8.45
N LEU A 45 1.43 11.09 8.06
CA LEU A 45 1.96 9.77 8.41
C LEU A 45 3.34 9.51 7.78
N CYS A 46 3.57 9.96 6.54
CA CYS A 46 4.89 9.90 5.90
C CYS A 46 5.90 10.77 6.66
N ASP A 47 5.54 12.02 6.97
CA ASP A 47 6.40 12.98 7.68
C ASP A 47 6.75 12.50 9.10
N MET A 48 5.86 11.74 9.74
CA MET A 48 6.11 11.07 11.03
C MET A 48 6.93 9.77 10.89
N GLY A 49 7.20 9.31 9.68
CA GLY A 49 7.92 8.07 9.39
C GLY A 49 7.10 6.80 9.60
N PHE A 50 5.79 6.89 9.79
CA PHE A 50 4.95 5.72 10.10
C PHE A 50 4.84 4.75 8.93
N ILE A 51 4.73 5.25 7.70
CA ILE A 51 4.62 4.40 6.52
C ILE A 51 5.86 3.51 6.35
N GLY A 52 7.05 4.01 6.72
CA GLY A 52 8.31 3.29 6.62
C GLY A 52 8.75 2.51 7.87
N LEU A 53 7.90 2.36 8.91
CA LEU A 53 8.29 1.80 10.21
C LEU A 53 9.16 0.53 10.13
N PRO A 54 8.78 -0.55 9.38
CA PRO A 54 9.52 -1.80 9.41
C PRO A 54 10.73 -1.87 8.46
N TYR A 55 10.91 -0.88 7.59
CA TYR A 55 11.93 -0.94 6.54
C TYR A 55 13.26 -0.35 6.95
N ALA A 56 14.33 -0.78 6.27
CA ALA A 56 15.68 -0.30 6.51
C ALA A 56 15.81 1.20 6.21
N LYS A 57 16.67 1.88 6.98
CA LYS A 57 16.89 3.33 6.87
C LYS A 57 17.45 3.76 5.51
N GLU A 58 18.17 2.89 4.82
CA GLU A 58 18.71 3.14 3.48
C GLU A 58 17.61 3.31 2.41
N TYR A 59 16.40 2.79 2.69
CA TYR A 59 15.21 2.94 1.85
C TYR A 59 14.17 3.87 2.51
N VAL A 60 14.64 4.82 3.30
CA VAL A 60 13.88 5.81 4.07
C VAL A 60 12.94 5.24 5.14
N GLY A 61 13.16 3.98 5.52
CA GLY A 61 12.45 3.36 6.64
C GLY A 61 12.99 3.79 8.00
N GLN A 62 12.32 3.33 9.07
CA GLN A 62 12.71 3.62 10.44
C GLN A 62 13.59 2.53 11.07
N GLY A 63 13.66 1.35 10.46
CA GLY A 63 14.41 0.20 10.97
C GLY A 63 13.81 -0.40 12.23
N LEU A 64 12.50 -0.24 12.44
CA LEU A 64 11.76 -0.81 13.56
C LEU A 64 11.14 -2.17 13.19
N GLY A 65 10.34 -2.74 14.08
CA GLY A 65 9.71 -4.03 13.85
C GLY A 65 8.27 -3.94 13.34
N TYR A 66 7.73 -5.10 12.98
CA TYR A 66 6.32 -5.22 12.61
C TYR A 66 5.36 -5.06 13.80
N MET A 67 5.83 -5.21 15.04
CA MET A 67 5.03 -4.93 16.23
C MET A 67 4.73 -3.42 16.33
N GLU A 68 5.73 -2.58 16.14
CA GLU A 68 5.59 -1.12 16.13
C GLU A 68 4.63 -0.67 15.01
N TYR A 69 4.74 -1.28 13.84
CA TYR A 69 3.82 -1.05 12.73
C TYR A 69 2.39 -1.47 13.07
N ALA A 70 2.18 -2.66 13.63
CA ALA A 70 0.86 -3.16 14.02
C ALA A 70 0.18 -2.25 15.07
N LEU A 71 0.94 -1.78 16.06
CA LEU A 71 0.44 -0.86 17.09
C LEU A 71 0.00 0.48 16.48
N ALA A 72 0.76 1.01 15.51
CA ALA A 72 0.39 2.24 14.82
C ALA A 72 -0.87 2.06 13.97
N VAL A 73 -0.98 0.96 13.19
CA VAL A 73 -2.18 0.62 12.41
C VAL A 73 -3.40 0.47 13.32
N GLU A 74 -3.25 -0.21 14.45
CA GLU A 74 -4.33 -0.41 15.43
C GLU A 74 -4.88 0.92 15.93
N GLU A 75 -4.01 1.82 16.41
CA GLU A 75 -4.45 3.10 16.97
C GLU A 75 -5.13 4.00 15.92
N ILE A 76 -4.65 4.01 14.69
CA ILE A 76 -5.27 4.77 13.60
C ILE A 76 -6.61 4.15 13.20
N SER A 77 -6.66 2.83 13.03
CA SER A 77 -7.85 2.12 12.56
C SER A 77 -8.99 2.11 13.57
N LYS A 78 -8.72 2.27 14.87
CA LYS A 78 -9.77 2.45 15.90
C LYS A 78 -10.68 3.65 15.62
N VAL A 79 -10.18 4.65 14.94
CA VAL A 79 -10.90 5.90 14.66
C VAL A 79 -11.23 6.01 13.17
N ASP A 80 -10.25 5.82 12.28
CA ASP A 80 -10.45 5.90 10.84
C ASP A 80 -9.89 4.65 10.14
N PRO A 81 -10.72 3.62 9.92
CA PRO A 81 -10.29 2.41 9.23
C PRO A 81 -9.93 2.65 7.75
N SER A 82 -10.42 3.73 7.12
CA SER A 82 -10.03 4.08 5.75
C SER A 82 -8.57 4.56 5.69
N LEU A 83 -8.18 5.45 6.61
CA LEU A 83 -6.78 5.87 6.73
C LEU A 83 -5.89 4.70 7.16
N GLY A 84 -6.37 3.87 8.10
CA GLY A 84 -5.65 2.69 8.56
C GLY A 84 -5.38 1.67 7.46
N VAL A 85 -6.34 1.39 6.58
CA VAL A 85 -6.14 0.48 5.44
C VAL A 85 -5.22 1.09 4.39
N SER A 86 -5.31 2.40 4.13
CA SER A 86 -4.39 3.10 3.23
C SER A 86 -2.96 3.02 3.72
N PHE A 87 -2.74 3.26 5.02
CA PHE A 87 -1.45 3.06 5.68
C PHE A 87 -0.97 1.61 5.51
N SER A 88 -1.84 0.65 5.83
CA SER A 88 -1.50 -0.77 5.75
C SER A 88 -1.13 -1.19 4.32
N VAL A 89 -1.87 -0.75 3.31
CA VAL A 89 -1.57 -1.05 1.90
C VAL A 89 -0.23 -0.46 1.47
N ALA A 90 0.04 0.79 1.82
CA ALA A 90 1.30 1.44 1.46
C ALA A 90 2.51 0.75 2.10
N THR A 91 2.41 0.36 3.37
CA THR A 91 3.50 -0.31 4.09
C THR A 91 3.56 -1.79 3.71
N SER A 92 2.56 -2.60 4.09
CA SER A 92 2.69 -4.06 4.02
C SER A 92 2.54 -4.62 2.62
N LEU A 93 1.70 -4.03 1.78
CA LEU A 93 1.43 -4.55 0.44
C LEU A 93 2.33 -3.91 -0.62
N TYR A 94 2.30 -2.59 -0.80
CA TYR A 94 3.18 -1.93 -1.76
C TYR A 94 4.66 -2.06 -1.36
N GLY A 95 5.02 -1.55 -0.19
CA GLY A 95 6.40 -1.61 0.30
C GLY A 95 6.89 -3.04 0.48
N GLY A 96 6.03 -3.94 1.00
CA GLY A 96 6.35 -5.34 1.18
C GLY A 96 6.58 -6.08 -0.15
N SER A 97 5.79 -5.77 -1.19
CA SER A 97 5.99 -6.35 -2.53
C SER A 97 7.35 -6.01 -3.13
N LEU A 98 7.90 -4.86 -2.80
CA LEU A 98 9.23 -4.44 -3.23
C LEU A 98 10.32 -5.01 -2.33
N TYR A 99 10.19 -4.82 -1.02
CA TYR A 99 11.25 -5.10 -0.06
C TYR A 99 11.55 -6.60 0.11
N PHE A 100 10.53 -7.47 -0.02
CA PHE A 100 10.67 -8.93 0.11
C PHE A 100 10.74 -9.66 -1.22
N SER A 101 10.76 -8.93 -2.34
CA SER A 101 10.99 -9.50 -3.66
C SER A 101 12.47 -9.56 -4.00
N GLU A 102 12.78 -9.99 -5.22
CA GLU A 102 14.12 -9.93 -5.82
C GLU A 102 14.42 -8.54 -6.44
N ALA A 103 13.79 -7.47 -5.96
CA ALA A 103 14.04 -6.12 -6.42
C ALA A 103 15.50 -5.71 -6.15
N THR A 104 16.10 -5.07 -7.13
CA THR A 104 17.47 -4.55 -6.99
C THR A 104 17.51 -3.36 -6.03
N ASP A 105 18.68 -3.08 -5.46
CA ASP A 105 18.91 -1.92 -4.60
C ASP A 105 18.52 -0.60 -5.29
N GLU A 106 18.78 -0.49 -6.59
CA GLU A 106 18.39 0.66 -7.41
C GLU A 106 16.86 0.81 -7.49
N GLN A 107 16.15 -0.29 -7.71
CA GLN A 107 14.67 -0.30 -7.74
C GLN A 107 14.08 0.08 -6.38
N LEU A 108 14.60 -0.46 -5.29
CA LEU A 108 14.16 -0.10 -3.94
C LEU A 108 14.38 1.40 -3.66
N LYS A 109 15.55 1.94 -3.98
CA LYS A 109 15.87 3.37 -3.82
C LYS A 109 15.03 4.28 -4.73
N ARG A 110 14.58 3.78 -5.87
CA ARG A 110 13.71 4.54 -6.78
C ARG A 110 12.25 4.55 -6.33
N PHE A 111 11.71 3.40 -5.94
CA PHE A 111 10.27 3.22 -5.79
C PHE A 111 9.75 3.25 -4.35
N MET A 112 10.58 3.01 -3.33
CA MET A 112 10.13 3.08 -1.94
C MET A 112 10.00 4.53 -1.41
N PRO A 113 10.97 5.44 -1.59
CA PRO A 113 10.90 6.78 -1.01
C PRO A 113 9.66 7.59 -1.39
N PRO A 114 9.19 7.59 -2.65
CA PRO A 114 8.00 8.35 -3.02
C PRO A 114 6.78 8.01 -2.15
N VAL A 115 6.57 6.72 -1.87
CA VAL A 115 5.41 6.24 -1.11
C VAL A 115 5.65 6.28 0.40
N LEU A 116 6.86 5.94 0.86
CA LEU A 116 7.14 5.85 2.29
C LEU A 116 7.39 7.21 2.96
N ARG A 117 7.84 8.21 2.19
CA ARG A 117 8.29 9.51 2.72
C ARG A 117 7.64 10.71 2.04
N ASP A 118 7.52 10.70 0.71
CA ASP A 118 7.23 11.92 -0.05
C ASP A 118 5.72 12.18 -0.20
N GLY A 119 4.87 11.30 0.34
CA GLY A 119 3.42 11.47 0.39
C GLY A 119 2.67 10.98 -0.85
N HIS A 120 3.34 10.30 -1.78
CA HIS A 120 2.68 9.61 -2.88
C HIS A 120 1.96 8.35 -2.39
N LEU A 121 0.79 8.06 -2.95
CA LEU A 121 0.06 6.85 -2.60
C LEU A 121 0.54 5.66 -3.45
N GLY A 122 0.68 4.51 -2.79
CA GLY A 122 0.96 3.23 -3.41
C GLY A 122 -0.26 2.30 -3.34
N SER A 123 -0.44 1.49 -4.37
CA SER A 123 -1.49 0.49 -4.48
C SER A 123 -0.95 -0.90 -4.76
N PHE A 124 -1.80 -1.90 -4.45
CA PHE A 124 -1.49 -3.32 -4.63
C PHE A 124 -2.52 -3.97 -5.57
N GLY A 125 -2.09 -4.26 -6.79
CA GLY A 125 -2.93 -4.78 -7.86
C GLY A 125 -2.73 -6.29 -8.07
N LEU A 126 -3.28 -7.13 -7.18
CA LEU A 126 -3.28 -8.58 -7.30
C LEU A 126 -4.63 -9.10 -7.79
N THR A 127 -5.71 -8.71 -7.12
CA THR A 127 -7.06 -9.23 -7.31
C THR A 127 -7.64 -8.91 -8.70
N GLU A 128 -8.28 -9.89 -9.30
CA GLU A 128 -9.02 -9.78 -10.58
C GLU A 128 -10.48 -10.20 -10.39
N PRO A 129 -11.37 -9.86 -11.32
CA PRO A 129 -12.76 -10.31 -11.25
C PRO A 129 -12.92 -11.84 -11.15
N THR A 130 -11.95 -12.60 -11.66
CA THR A 130 -11.93 -14.07 -11.70
C THR A 130 -10.93 -14.68 -10.72
N ALA A 131 -10.06 -13.89 -10.08
CA ALA A 131 -8.99 -14.37 -9.21
C ALA A 131 -8.93 -13.54 -7.93
N GLY A 132 -9.52 -14.08 -6.85
CA GLY A 132 -9.50 -13.50 -5.51
C GLY A 132 -8.60 -14.31 -4.57
N SER A 133 -9.21 -15.11 -3.68
CA SER A 133 -8.46 -16.00 -2.76
C SER A 133 -7.63 -17.05 -3.50
N ASP A 134 -8.14 -17.52 -4.62
CA ASP A 134 -7.35 -18.33 -5.56
C ASP A 134 -6.71 -17.45 -6.62
N VAL A 135 -5.46 -17.08 -6.39
CA VAL A 135 -4.66 -16.26 -7.34
C VAL A 135 -4.20 -17.06 -8.56
N SER A 136 -4.36 -18.39 -8.55
CA SER A 136 -3.97 -19.24 -9.69
C SER A 136 -4.84 -18.99 -10.93
N GLY A 137 -6.04 -18.42 -10.74
CA GLY A 137 -6.94 -18.00 -11.81
C GLY A 137 -6.60 -16.65 -12.43
N MET A 138 -5.44 -16.06 -12.14
CA MET A 138 -5.00 -14.79 -12.71
C MET A 138 -4.94 -14.82 -14.23
N LEU A 139 -5.46 -13.78 -14.87
CA LEU A 139 -5.47 -13.61 -16.34
C LEU A 139 -4.57 -12.48 -16.81
N THR A 140 -4.23 -11.52 -15.95
CA THR A 140 -3.30 -10.44 -16.29
C THR A 140 -1.97 -11.04 -16.73
N PHE A 141 -1.52 -10.64 -17.91
CA PHE A 141 -0.33 -11.18 -18.56
C PHE A 141 0.62 -10.05 -18.95
N ALA A 142 1.91 -10.24 -18.69
CA ALA A 142 3.00 -9.35 -19.05
C ALA A 142 3.86 -10.02 -20.12
N GLN A 143 3.72 -9.58 -21.36
CA GLN A 143 4.51 -10.05 -22.47
C GLN A 143 5.80 -9.24 -22.59
N ARG A 144 6.95 -9.91 -22.64
CA ARG A 144 8.22 -9.25 -22.88
C ARG A 144 8.32 -8.74 -24.32
N ASP A 145 8.72 -7.47 -24.47
CA ASP A 145 9.01 -6.82 -25.75
C ASP A 145 10.36 -6.11 -25.64
N GLY A 146 11.43 -6.79 -26.06
CA GLY A 146 12.81 -6.32 -25.90
C GLY A 146 13.19 -6.14 -24.42
N GLU A 147 13.47 -4.91 -24.02
CA GLU A 147 13.79 -4.52 -22.63
C GLU A 147 12.57 -4.10 -21.82
N GLU A 148 11.40 -4.07 -22.41
CA GLU A 148 10.13 -3.66 -21.79
C GLU A 148 9.16 -4.82 -21.64
N TYR A 149 8.04 -4.57 -20.95
CA TYR A 149 6.91 -5.49 -20.85
C TYR A 149 5.62 -4.78 -21.22
N ILE A 150 4.81 -5.44 -22.03
CA ILE A 150 3.44 -5.01 -22.35
C ILE A 150 2.50 -5.80 -21.43
N ILE A 151 1.84 -5.08 -20.51
CA ILE A 151 0.93 -5.68 -19.54
C ILE A 151 -0.51 -5.53 -20.02
N ASN A 152 -1.23 -6.65 -20.15
CA ASN A 152 -2.64 -6.68 -20.50
C ASN A 152 -3.44 -7.38 -19.40
N GLY A 153 -4.51 -6.72 -18.91
CA GLY A 153 -5.36 -7.28 -17.88
C GLY A 153 -6.16 -6.23 -17.15
N SER A 154 -6.87 -6.66 -16.12
CA SER A 154 -7.71 -5.79 -15.29
C SER A 154 -7.64 -6.23 -13.85
N LYS A 155 -7.48 -5.28 -12.94
CA LYS A 155 -7.47 -5.50 -11.49
C LYS A 155 -8.68 -4.84 -10.85
N CYS A 156 -9.18 -5.41 -9.75
CA CYS A 156 -10.32 -4.87 -9.03
C CYS A 156 -10.08 -4.84 -7.51
N PHE A 157 -10.90 -4.06 -6.79
CA PHE A 157 -10.79 -3.85 -5.35
C PHE A 157 -9.43 -3.30 -4.90
N ILE A 158 -8.90 -2.35 -5.68
CA ILE A 158 -7.57 -1.78 -5.45
C ILE A 158 -7.69 -0.56 -4.54
N THR A 159 -7.35 -0.75 -3.28
CA THR A 159 -7.30 0.32 -2.27
C THR A 159 -6.34 1.43 -2.72
N ASN A 160 -6.71 2.67 -2.47
CA ASN A 160 -6.03 3.88 -2.95
C ASN A 160 -6.01 4.04 -4.48
N GLY A 161 -6.48 3.08 -5.28
CA GLY A 161 -6.35 3.06 -6.74
C GLY A 161 -6.68 4.37 -7.44
N PRO A 162 -7.82 5.04 -7.15
CA PRO A 162 -8.15 6.33 -7.76
C PRO A 162 -7.15 7.45 -7.51
N LEU A 163 -6.37 7.37 -6.42
CA LEU A 163 -5.46 8.41 -5.94
C LEU A 163 -3.98 8.06 -6.05
N SER A 164 -3.66 6.76 -6.23
CA SER A 164 -2.28 6.28 -6.24
C SER A 164 -1.49 6.76 -7.45
N ASP A 165 -0.21 7.03 -7.22
CA ASP A 165 0.77 7.35 -8.25
C ASP A 165 1.56 6.11 -8.69
N TYR A 166 1.69 5.12 -7.79
CA TYR A 166 2.46 3.89 -7.99
C TYR A 166 1.61 2.66 -7.70
N PHE A 167 1.73 1.65 -8.55
CA PHE A 167 0.96 0.42 -8.44
C PHE A 167 1.89 -0.79 -8.52
N CYS A 168 1.90 -1.65 -7.50
CA CYS A 168 2.47 -2.99 -7.62
C CYS A 168 1.44 -3.87 -8.32
N VAL A 169 1.66 -4.17 -9.59
CA VAL A 169 0.77 -4.99 -10.43
C VAL A 169 1.35 -6.37 -10.59
N TYR A 170 0.58 -7.40 -10.25
CA TYR A 170 0.95 -8.79 -10.42
C TYR A 170 0.41 -9.32 -11.76
N ALA A 171 1.28 -9.97 -12.53
CA ALA A 171 0.95 -10.53 -13.83
C ALA A 171 1.70 -11.84 -14.08
N LEU A 172 1.12 -12.73 -14.86
CA LEU A 172 1.81 -13.89 -15.41
C LEU A 172 2.83 -13.43 -16.47
N THR A 173 3.98 -14.10 -16.52
CA THR A 173 5.01 -13.85 -17.55
C THR A 173 5.17 -15.04 -18.50
N ASP A 174 4.55 -16.18 -18.19
CA ASP A 174 4.59 -17.40 -18.99
C ASP A 174 3.28 -18.18 -18.79
N HIS A 175 2.58 -18.47 -19.88
CA HIS A 175 1.32 -19.21 -19.83
C HIS A 175 1.50 -20.69 -19.50
N GLU A 176 2.62 -21.31 -19.90
CA GLU A 176 2.88 -22.73 -19.64
C GLU A 176 3.23 -22.97 -18.17
N LEU A 177 3.98 -22.05 -17.56
CA LEU A 177 4.31 -22.09 -16.14
C LEU A 177 3.15 -21.68 -15.24
N GLY A 178 2.16 -20.95 -15.78
CA GLY A 178 0.97 -20.50 -15.07
C GLY A 178 1.34 -19.72 -13.80
N PRO A 179 0.74 -20.05 -12.63
CA PRO A 179 0.94 -19.30 -11.38
C PRO A 179 2.40 -19.22 -10.90
N LYS A 180 3.27 -20.12 -11.36
CA LYS A 180 4.70 -20.09 -11.03
C LYS A 180 5.47 -18.99 -11.75
N SER A 181 4.85 -18.37 -12.75
CA SER A 181 5.41 -17.24 -13.50
C SER A 181 4.89 -15.89 -13.04
N ILE A 182 4.14 -15.81 -11.93
CA ILE A 182 3.65 -14.54 -11.41
C ILE A 182 4.84 -13.67 -11.01
N ALA A 183 4.90 -12.48 -11.61
CA ALA A 183 5.89 -11.46 -11.30
C ALA A 183 5.20 -10.16 -10.87
N THR A 184 5.95 -9.31 -10.17
CA THR A 184 5.49 -8.00 -9.71
C THR A 184 6.08 -6.91 -10.60
N PHE A 185 5.24 -6.00 -11.07
CA PHE A 185 5.63 -4.84 -11.86
C PHE A 185 5.23 -3.56 -11.11
N VAL A 186 6.13 -2.59 -11.04
CA VAL A 186 5.76 -1.24 -10.61
C VAL A 186 5.28 -0.47 -11.82
N VAL A 187 4.00 -0.09 -11.80
CA VAL A 187 3.38 0.71 -12.86
C VAL A 187 3.13 2.12 -12.31
N GLU A 188 3.64 3.12 -12.98
CA GLU A 188 3.39 4.53 -12.65
C GLU A 188 2.04 4.97 -13.24
N ARG A 189 1.32 5.87 -12.55
CA ARG A 189 -0.03 6.33 -12.94
C ARG A 189 -0.13 6.79 -14.40
N ASN A 190 0.90 7.44 -14.91
CA ASN A 190 0.89 8.03 -16.25
C ASN A 190 1.45 7.08 -17.33
N THR A 191 1.64 5.80 -17.01
CA THR A 191 2.08 4.80 -17.99
C THR A 191 1.09 4.73 -19.17
N PRO A 192 1.52 4.81 -20.44
CA PRO A 192 0.65 4.73 -21.59
C PRO A 192 -0.21 3.45 -21.56
N GLY A 193 -1.51 3.60 -21.80
CA GLY A 193 -2.48 2.48 -21.77
C GLY A 193 -2.98 2.11 -20.38
N PHE A 194 -2.43 2.65 -19.28
CA PHE A 194 -2.95 2.45 -17.95
C PHE A 194 -4.17 3.34 -17.70
N THR A 195 -5.25 2.76 -17.19
CA THR A 195 -6.49 3.49 -16.88
C THR A 195 -7.02 3.11 -15.51
N ILE A 196 -7.62 4.08 -14.82
CA ILE A 196 -8.31 3.87 -13.55
C ILE A 196 -9.79 3.71 -13.81
N GLY A 197 -10.36 2.61 -13.32
CA GLY A 197 -11.79 2.33 -13.42
C GLY A 197 -12.65 3.14 -12.44
N ALA A 198 -13.93 2.81 -12.40
CA ALA A 198 -14.88 3.45 -11.49
C ALA A 198 -14.59 3.05 -10.01
N ARG A 199 -14.76 4.03 -9.11
CA ARG A 199 -14.66 3.78 -7.68
C ARG A 199 -15.86 2.97 -7.19
N HIS A 200 -15.59 1.95 -6.40
CA HIS A 200 -16.65 1.12 -5.80
C HIS A 200 -17.40 1.87 -4.68
N ASN A 201 -18.70 1.60 -4.60
CA ASN A 201 -19.54 2.06 -3.50
C ASN A 201 -19.51 1.02 -2.38
N THR A 202 -18.54 1.13 -1.49
CA THR A 202 -18.33 0.19 -0.38
C THR A 202 -19.23 0.52 0.81
N MET A 203 -19.57 -0.50 1.62
CA MET A 203 -20.36 -0.36 2.84
C MET A 203 -19.56 0.29 3.98
N GLY A 204 -18.25 0.04 4.04
CA GLY A 204 -17.30 0.64 4.97
C GLY A 204 -15.98 0.95 4.27
N ILE A 205 -15.04 1.58 4.98
CA ILE A 205 -13.74 2.02 4.42
C ILE A 205 -14.00 2.93 3.20
N ARG A 206 -14.92 3.87 3.36
CA ARG A 206 -15.53 4.57 2.23
C ARG A 206 -14.67 5.69 1.67
N SER A 207 -13.70 6.17 2.42
CA SER A 207 -12.79 7.23 1.98
C SER A 207 -11.42 6.71 1.46
N ALA A 208 -11.19 5.37 1.41
CA ALA A 208 -9.96 4.77 0.86
C ALA A 208 -10.11 4.36 -0.60
#